data_ba90359d19335e16f2b4f63f58a8bf91
#
_entry.id   ba90359d19335e16f2b4f63f58a8bf91
#
_cell.length_a   1.000
_cell.length_b   1.000
_cell.length_c   1.000
_cell.angle_alpha   90.00
_cell.angle_beta   90.00
_cell.angle_gamma   90.00
#
_symmetry.space_group_name_H-M   'P 1'
#
loop_
_entity.id
_entity.type
_entity.pdbx_description
1 polymer ?
#
loop_
_entity_poly.entity_id
_entity_poly.type
_entity_poly.pdbx_seq_one_letter_code
_entity_poly.pdbx_strand_id
1 'polypeptide(L)'
;MKNTKMKELLQKLGTLMALAILVLIFCITMPDKFMKVGNFMNILKQASINCLIASGMLCALITAGIDLSVGSNCVLCTCTIGVMVQSGITNPFLLVLCGLAVSTLAGFINGTLLTRLDLPHPFVSTMGMKNVLWGLALVITGSKSIAFTNTGIDGLMWIGGGSLFTTYYEGTTKVKFPGIPFSFILVIIVFIIFDIFLRKTALGRQ
;
A
#
# COMPACT_ATOMS: atom_id res chain seq x y z
N MET A 1 33.33 10.76 27.70
CA MET A 1 32.49 11.54 26.79
C MET A 1 32.51 11.08 25.34
N LYS A 2 33.65 10.70 24.74
CA LYS A 2 33.70 10.23 23.33
C LYS A 2 32.98 8.89 23.10
N ASN A 3 33.06 7.95 24.05
CA ASN A 3 32.43 6.64 23.99
C ASN A 3 30.87 6.67 24.12
N THR A 4 30.33 7.66 24.82
CA THR A 4 28.88 7.80 25.01
C THR A 4 28.22 8.27 23.72
N LYS A 5 28.79 9.27 23.05
CA LYS A 5 28.32 9.76 21.74
C LYS A 5 28.41 8.69 20.65
N MET A 6 29.44 7.86 20.68
CA MET A 6 29.60 6.74 19.73
C MET A 6 28.56 5.67 19.97
N LYS A 7 28.24 5.32 21.24
CA LYS A 7 27.15 4.39 21.58
C LYS A 7 25.77 4.90 21.15
N GLU A 8 25.49 6.19 21.38
CA GLU A 8 24.22 6.80 20.94
C GLU A 8 24.11 6.83 19.41
N LEU A 9 25.21 7.12 18.72
CA LEU A 9 25.26 7.08 17.25
C LEU A 9 25.04 5.67 16.72
N LEU A 10 25.70 4.65 17.32
CA LEU A 10 25.53 3.25 16.97
C LEU A 10 24.10 2.75 17.24
N GLN A 11 23.47 3.19 18.34
CA GLN A 11 22.07 2.85 18.61
C GLN A 11 21.11 3.48 17.61
N LYS A 12 21.34 4.75 17.23
CA LYS A 12 20.52 5.44 16.20
C LYS A 12 20.73 4.86 14.80
N LEU A 13 21.94 4.41 14.50
CA LEU A 13 22.26 3.82 13.20
C LEU A 13 22.06 2.30 13.16
N GLY A 14 21.70 1.66 14.26
CA GLY A 14 21.58 0.20 14.37
C GLY A 14 20.65 -0.39 13.31
N THR A 15 19.50 0.23 13.09
CA THR A 15 18.54 -0.21 12.07
C THR A 15 19.08 -0.03 10.65
N LEU A 16 19.79 1.07 10.38
CA LEU A 16 20.42 1.31 9.08
C LEU A 16 21.59 0.35 8.85
N MET A 17 22.34 0.02 9.89
CA MET A 17 23.42 -0.98 9.82
C MET A 17 22.85 -2.37 9.53
N ALA A 18 21.79 -2.75 10.21
CA ALA A 18 21.10 -4.03 9.95
C ALA A 18 20.60 -4.11 8.50
N LEU A 19 20.00 -3.03 8.00
CA LEU A 19 19.58 -2.94 6.60
C LEU A 19 20.77 -3.04 5.64
N ALA A 20 21.87 -2.32 5.92
CA ALA A 20 23.08 -2.36 5.10
C ALA A 20 23.70 -3.76 5.05
N ILE A 21 23.76 -4.45 6.18
CA ILE A 21 24.24 -5.84 6.25
C ILE A 21 23.34 -6.77 5.42
N LEU A 22 22.04 -6.63 5.53
CA LEU A 22 21.08 -7.43 4.77
C LEU A 22 21.24 -7.20 3.27
N VAL A 23 21.36 -5.94 2.84
CA VAL A 23 21.62 -5.59 1.43
C VAL A 23 22.94 -6.20 0.95
N LEU A 24 24.02 -6.12 1.74
CA LEU A 24 25.31 -6.73 1.40
C LEU A 24 25.21 -8.26 1.25
N ILE A 25 24.49 -8.92 2.14
CA ILE A 25 24.26 -10.37 2.04
C ILE A 25 23.60 -10.71 0.70
N PHE A 26 22.53 -10.00 0.31
CA PHE A 26 21.87 -10.25 -0.98
C PHE A 26 22.73 -9.89 -2.18
N CYS A 27 23.54 -8.85 -2.11
CA CYS A 27 24.49 -8.49 -3.16
C CYS A 27 25.54 -9.60 -3.38
N ILE A 28 25.98 -10.27 -2.31
CA ILE A 28 26.99 -11.34 -2.38
C ILE A 28 26.36 -12.68 -2.78
N THR A 29 25.21 -13.03 -2.20
CA THR A 29 24.58 -14.34 -2.41
C THR A 29 23.81 -14.45 -3.72
N MET A 30 23.22 -13.36 -4.21
CA MET A 30 22.35 -13.34 -5.40
C MET A 30 22.60 -12.10 -6.29
N PRO A 31 23.85 -11.83 -6.74
CA PRO A 31 24.18 -10.62 -7.49
C PRO A 31 23.36 -10.51 -8.78
N ASP A 32 23.20 -11.64 -9.51
CA ASP A 32 22.48 -11.70 -10.78
C ASP A 32 20.98 -11.41 -10.70
N LYS A 33 20.39 -11.48 -9.52
CA LYS A 33 18.97 -11.20 -9.30
C LYS A 33 18.78 -9.89 -8.56
N PHE A 34 19.53 -9.70 -7.49
CA PHE A 34 19.34 -8.57 -6.56
C PHE A 34 19.78 -7.24 -7.18
N MET A 35 20.93 -7.22 -7.88
CA MET A 35 21.49 -5.99 -8.46
C MET A 35 20.86 -5.57 -9.80
N LYS A 36 19.90 -6.34 -10.33
CA LYS A 36 19.21 -5.95 -11.57
C LYS A 36 18.32 -4.74 -11.35
N VAL A 37 18.35 -3.81 -12.31
CA VAL A 37 17.47 -2.62 -12.31
C VAL A 37 16.01 -3.00 -12.16
N GLY A 38 15.57 -4.11 -12.76
CA GLY A 38 14.22 -4.64 -12.62
C GLY A 38 13.83 -4.94 -11.17
N ASN A 39 14.76 -5.44 -10.35
CA ASN A 39 14.51 -5.69 -8.93
C ASN A 39 14.31 -4.38 -8.16
N PHE A 40 15.13 -3.37 -8.43
CA PHE A 40 14.96 -2.03 -7.81
C PHE A 40 13.61 -1.40 -8.18
N MET A 41 13.18 -1.54 -9.44
CA MET A 41 11.86 -1.04 -9.85
C MET A 41 10.71 -1.81 -9.20
N ASN A 42 10.86 -3.11 -8.98
CA ASN A 42 9.89 -3.91 -8.22
C ASN A 42 9.83 -3.50 -6.74
N ILE A 43 10.97 -3.26 -6.11
CA ILE A 43 11.03 -2.74 -4.73
C ILE A 43 10.36 -1.37 -4.66
N LEU A 44 10.64 -0.49 -5.61
CA LEU A 44 10.04 0.83 -5.68
C LEU A 44 8.52 0.76 -5.84
N LYS A 45 8.02 -0.15 -6.68
CA LYS A 45 6.58 -0.42 -6.86
C LYS A 45 5.92 -0.89 -5.57
N GLN A 46 6.51 -1.87 -4.88
CA GLN A 46 5.97 -2.40 -3.63
C GLN A 46 6.01 -1.34 -2.51
N ALA A 47 7.12 -0.61 -2.40
CA ALA A 47 7.24 0.50 -1.46
C ALA A 47 6.18 1.57 -1.70
N SER A 48 5.87 1.88 -2.96
CA SER A 48 4.85 2.86 -3.34
C SER A 48 3.47 2.48 -2.81
N ILE A 49 3.07 1.23 -2.96
CA ILE A 49 1.78 0.74 -2.44
C ILE A 49 1.74 0.88 -0.91
N ASN A 50 2.81 0.47 -0.22
CA ASN A 50 2.91 0.61 1.23
C ASN A 50 2.88 2.08 1.68
N CYS A 51 3.50 2.98 0.93
CA CYS A 51 3.48 4.41 1.21
C CYS A 51 2.07 5.02 1.07
N LEU A 52 1.29 4.58 0.07
CA LEU A 52 -0.11 5.00 -0.08
C LEU A 52 -0.96 4.55 1.11
N ILE A 53 -0.81 3.31 1.53
CA ILE A 53 -1.50 2.78 2.72
C ILE A 53 -1.06 3.54 3.98
N ALA A 54 0.24 3.79 4.13
CA ALA A 54 0.81 4.51 5.27
C ALA A 54 0.32 5.97 5.35
N SER A 55 0.06 6.63 4.22
CA SER A 55 -0.49 7.99 4.21
C SER A 55 -1.89 8.05 4.82
N GLY A 56 -2.74 7.05 4.53
CA GLY A 56 -4.04 6.91 5.19
C GLY A 56 -3.92 6.59 6.69
N MET A 57 -2.99 5.71 7.05
CA MET A 57 -2.74 5.35 8.45
C MET A 57 -2.18 6.53 9.26
N LEU A 58 -1.49 7.48 8.62
CA LEU A 58 -0.98 8.67 9.28
C LEU A 58 -2.13 9.52 9.87
N CYS A 59 -3.28 9.61 9.20
CA CYS A 59 -4.46 10.27 9.75
C CYS A 59 -4.91 9.64 11.07
N ALA A 60 -4.95 8.31 11.13
CA ALA A 60 -5.32 7.60 12.35
C ALA A 60 -4.29 7.82 13.48
N LEU A 61 -2.99 7.86 13.15
CA LEU A 61 -1.92 8.10 14.11
C LEU A 61 -1.96 9.52 14.70
N ILE A 62 -2.29 10.53 13.90
CA ILE A 62 -2.43 11.92 14.36
C ILE A 62 -3.57 12.05 15.39
N THR A 63 -4.64 11.27 15.23
CA THR A 63 -5.77 11.23 16.18
C THR A 63 -5.53 10.28 17.36
N ALA A 64 -4.26 9.93 17.63
CA ALA A 64 -3.84 9.02 18.70
C ALA A 64 -4.40 7.59 18.61
N GLY A 65 -4.79 7.16 17.42
CA GLY A 65 -5.27 5.80 17.15
C GLY A 65 -4.30 4.98 16.30
N ILE A 66 -4.19 3.67 16.59
CA ILE A 66 -3.53 2.72 15.68
C ILE A 66 -4.63 1.94 14.98
N ASP A 67 -4.72 2.09 13.67
CA ASP A 67 -5.70 1.34 12.87
C ASP A 67 -5.08 0.06 12.29
N LEU A 68 -5.38 -1.06 12.92
CA LEU A 68 -4.95 -2.37 12.45
C LEU A 68 -5.83 -2.94 11.32
N SER A 69 -6.96 -2.31 11.02
CA SER A 69 -7.93 -2.78 10.04
C SER A 69 -7.57 -2.39 8.60
N VAL A 70 -6.65 -1.44 8.40
CA VAL A 70 -6.29 -0.88 7.08
C VAL A 70 -5.93 -1.96 6.07
N GLY A 71 -5.09 -2.95 6.45
CA GLY A 71 -4.72 -4.05 5.58
C GLY A 71 -5.91 -4.92 5.16
N SER A 72 -6.79 -5.27 6.10
CA SER A 72 -8.01 -6.04 5.82
C SER A 72 -9.02 -5.25 4.99
N ASN A 73 -9.07 -3.93 5.16
CA ASN A 73 -9.89 -3.05 4.33
C ASN A 73 -9.42 -3.06 2.87
N CYS A 74 -8.11 -3.00 2.64
CA CYS A 74 -7.53 -3.16 1.29
C CYS A 74 -7.88 -4.53 0.68
N VAL A 75 -7.81 -5.60 1.48
CA VAL A 75 -8.20 -6.95 1.01
C VAL A 75 -9.67 -6.99 0.63
N LEU A 76 -10.57 -6.50 1.49
CA LEU A 76 -12.01 -6.47 1.19
C LEU A 76 -12.31 -5.67 -0.08
N CYS A 77 -11.70 -4.49 -0.23
CA CYS A 77 -11.81 -3.67 -1.43
C CYS A 77 -11.39 -4.44 -2.69
N THR A 78 -10.22 -5.06 -2.65
CA THR A 78 -9.68 -5.83 -3.78
C THR A 78 -10.55 -7.04 -4.11
N CYS A 79 -11.03 -7.77 -3.09
CA CYS A 79 -11.94 -8.90 -3.26
C CYS A 79 -13.28 -8.47 -3.86
N THR A 80 -13.84 -7.34 -3.42
CA THR A 80 -15.07 -6.79 -4.00
C THR A 80 -14.91 -6.47 -5.48
N ILE A 81 -13.84 -5.75 -5.84
CA ILE A 81 -13.52 -5.47 -7.25
C ILE A 81 -13.34 -6.77 -8.02
N GLY A 82 -12.65 -7.75 -7.46
CA GLY A 82 -12.40 -9.04 -8.09
C GLY A 82 -13.69 -9.83 -8.37
N VAL A 83 -14.62 -9.89 -7.44
CA VAL A 83 -15.92 -10.53 -7.62
C VAL A 83 -16.74 -9.80 -8.70
N MET A 84 -16.74 -8.47 -8.72
CA MET A 84 -17.41 -7.69 -9.76
C MET A 84 -16.84 -7.99 -11.15
N VAL A 85 -15.52 -8.07 -11.28
CA VAL A 85 -14.85 -8.42 -12.54
C VAL A 85 -15.22 -9.84 -12.98
N GLN A 86 -15.22 -10.80 -12.07
CA GLN A 86 -15.68 -12.18 -12.37
C GLN A 86 -17.15 -12.24 -12.77
N SER A 87 -17.98 -11.31 -12.32
CA SER A 87 -19.38 -11.17 -12.72
C SER A 87 -19.55 -10.45 -14.07
N GLY A 88 -18.45 -10.12 -14.77
CA GLY A 88 -18.47 -9.48 -16.08
C GLY A 88 -18.52 -7.95 -16.05
N ILE A 89 -18.39 -7.32 -14.89
CA ILE A 89 -18.34 -5.86 -14.77
C ILE A 89 -16.90 -5.42 -15.02
N THR A 90 -16.64 -4.80 -16.17
CA THR A 90 -15.30 -4.38 -16.59
C THR A 90 -15.11 -2.86 -16.67
N ASN A 91 -16.14 -2.08 -16.33
CA ASN A 91 -16.05 -0.62 -16.35
C ASN A 91 -15.10 -0.13 -15.24
N PRO A 92 -13.92 0.45 -15.57
CA PRO A 92 -12.91 0.83 -14.57
C PRO A 92 -13.43 1.88 -13.57
N PHE A 93 -14.25 2.82 -14.04
CA PHE A 93 -14.81 3.86 -13.18
C PHE A 93 -15.74 3.27 -12.12
N LEU A 94 -16.60 2.35 -12.51
CA LEU A 94 -17.53 1.68 -11.58
C LEU A 94 -16.76 0.82 -10.56
N LEU A 95 -15.72 0.09 -11.00
CA LEU A 95 -14.90 -0.73 -10.12
C LEU A 95 -14.18 0.12 -9.06
N VAL A 96 -13.58 1.24 -9.47
CA VAL A 96 -12.92 2.17 -8.55
C VAL A 96 -13.92 2.79 -7.59
N LEU A 97 -15.08 3.23 -8.08
CA LEU A 97 -16.12 3.83 -7.25
C LEU A 97 -16.65 2.85 -6.19
N CYS A 98 -16.92 1.60 -6.58
CA CYS A 98 -17.35 0.56 -5.65
C CYS A 98 -16.25 0.22 -4.61
N GLY A 99 -15.00 0.10 -5.05
CA GLY A 99 -13.88 -0.12 -4.13
C GLY A 99 -13.74 1.01 -3.10
N LEU A 100 -13.83 2.25 -3.55
CA LEU A 100 -13.80 3.42 -2.66
C LEU A 100 -15.01 3.45 -1.72
N ALA A 101 -16.19 3.12 -2.21
CA ALA A 101 -17.42 3.08 -1.39
C ALA A 101 -17.29 2.03 -0.27
N VAL A 102 -16.86 0.81 -0.59
CA VAL A 102 -16.65 -0.26 0.39
C VAL A 102 -15.61 0.14 1.43
N SER A 103 -14.47 0.68 0.99
CA SER A 103 -13.40 1.09 1.90
C SER A 103 -13.82 2.24 2.80
N THR A 104 -14.55 3.22 2.25
CA THR A 104 -15.06 4.37 3.01
C THR A 104 -16.12 3.93 4.01
N LEU A 105 -17.02 3.03 3.62
CA LEU A 105 -18.04 2.49 4.52
C LEU A 105 -17.41 1.73 5.68
N ALA A 106 -16.42 0.88 5.42
CA ALA A 106 -15.67 0.17 6.45
C ALA A 106 -14.97 1.12 7.43
N GLY A 107 -14.31 2.16 6.90
CA GLY A 107 -13.68 3.20 7.70
C GLY A 107 -14.68 4.01 8.52
N PHE A 108 -15.83 4.36 7.94
CA PHE A 108 -16.91 5.07 8.63
C PHE A 108 -17.49 4.24 9.79
N ILE A 109 -17.74 2.95 9.56
CA ILE A 109 -18.22 2.05 10.62
C ILE A 109 -17.19 1.96 11.73
N ASN A 110 -15.90 1.73 11.40
CA ASN A 110 -14.84 1.66 12.40
C ASN A 110 -14.68 2.94 13.20
N GLY A 111 -14.71 4.10 12.54
CA GLY A 111 -14.66 5.40 13.18
C GLY A 111 -15.87 5.67 14.09
N THR A 112 -17.07 5.25 13.66
CA THR A 112 -18.30 5.37 14.45
C THR A 112 -18.25 4.50 15.69
N LEU A 113 -17.80 3.25 15.56
CA LEU A 113 -17.61 2.34 16.69
C LEU A 113 -16.64 2.94 17.71
N LEU A 114 -15.53 3.52 17.24
CA LEU A 114 -14.54 4.12 18.11
C LEU A 114 -15.05 5.34 18.87
N THR A 115 -15.82 6.20 18.19
CA THR A 115 -16.27 7.47 18.78
C THR A 115 -17.57 7.37 19.55
N ARG A 116 -18.44 6.39 19.29
CA ARG A 116 -19.75 6.23 19.91
C ARG A 116 -19.80 5.24 21.06
N LEU A 117 -18.89 4.23 21.05
CA LEU A 117 -18.88 3.19 22.08
C LEU A 117 -17.91 3.49 23.23
N ASP A 118 -17.26 4.66 23.23
CA ASP A 118 -16.29 5.09 24.26
C ASP A 118 -15.30 3.96 24.61
N LEU A 119 -14.83 3.27 23.58
CA LEU A 119 -13.90 2.14 23.78
C LEU A 119 -12.60 2.63 24.41
N PRO A 120 -12.09 1.94 25.42
CA PRO A 120 -10.94 2.40 26.21
C PRO A 120 -9.67 2.56 25.34
N HIS A 121 -9.59 1.84 24.22
CA HIS A 121 -8.47 1.94 23.29
C HIS A 121 -8.91 1.68 21.83
N PRO A 122 -8.45 2.51 20.87
CA PRO A 122 -8.70 2.31 19.45
C PRO A 122 -8.28 0.94 18.92
N PHE A 123 -7.27 0.35 19.53
CA PHE A 123 -6.73 -0.97 19.22
C PHE A 123 -7.79 -2.09 19.24
N VAL A 124 -8.69 -2.08 20.23
CA VAL A 124 -9.73 -3.13 20.37
C VAL A 124 -10.71 -3.10 19.21
N SER A 125 -11.19 -1.90 18.84
CA SER A 125 -12.11 -1.71 17.72
C SER A 125 -11.45 -2.12 16.39
N THR A 126 -10.24 -1.62 16.12
CA THR A 126 -9.56 -1.86 14.84
C THR A 126 -9.12 -3.31 14.68
N MET A 127 -8.75 -3.99 15.78
CA MET A 127 -8.45 -5.42 15.77
C MET A 127 -9.69 -6.28 15.51
N GLY A 128 -10.83 -5.94 16.10
CA GLY A 128 -12.12 -6.55 15.81
C GLY A 128 -12.52 -6.34 14.34
N MET A 129 -12.46 -5.09 13.88
CA MET A 129 -12.79 -4.74 12.50
C MET A 129 -11.88 -5.44 11.49
N LYS A 130 -10.58 -5.57 11.77
CA LYS A 130 -9.64 -6.36 10.96
C LYS A 130 -10.19 -7.75 10.66
N ASN A 131 -10.65 -8.46 11.68
CA ASN A 131 -11.15 -9.83 11.53
C ASN A 131 -12.50 -9.86 10.81
N VAL A 132 -13.39 -8.90 11.08
CA VAL A 132 -14.68 -8.78 10.38
C VAL A 132 -14.46 -8.54 8.89
N LEU A 133 -13.62 -7.57 8.50
CA LEU A 133 -13.35 -7.25 7.10
C LEU A 133 -12.67 -8.41 6.37
N TRP A 134 -11.74 -9.11 7.04
CA TRP A 134 -11.12 -10.30 6.49
C TRP A 134 -12.13 -11.43 6.28
N GLY A 135 -12.99 -11.69 7.26
CA GLY A 135 -14.07 -12.66 7.16
C GLY A 135 -15.05 -12.34 6.04
N LEU A 136 -15.46 -11.07 5.90
CA LEU A 136 -16.30 -10.62 4.79
C LEU A 136 -15.63 -10.86 3.44
N ALA A 137 -14.34 -10.57 3.32
CA ALA A 137 -13.58 -10.84 2.08
C ALA A 137 -13.62 -12.34 1.72
N LEU A 138 -13.46 -13.24 2.70
CA LEU A 138 -13.57 -14.68 2.47
C LEU A 138 -14.97 -15.11 2.07
N VAL A 139 -16.00 -14.55 2.69
CA VAL A 139 -17.40 -14.86 2.37
C VAL A 139 -17.73 -14.45 0.94
N ILE A 140 -17.43 -13.22 0.52
CA ILE A 140 -17.77 -12.74 -0.82
C ILE A 140 -16.99 -13.46 -1.93
N THR A 141 -15.78 -13.96 -1.64
CA THR A 141 -14.97 -14.73 -2.59
C THR A 141 -15.25 -16.23 -2.55
N GLY A 142 -16.07 -16.70 -1.60
CA GLY A 142 -16.25 -18.12 -1.33
C GLY A 142 -14.95 -18.82 -0.94
N SER A 143 -14.03 -18.08 -0.27
CA SER A 143 -12.68 -18.53 0.09
C SER A 143 -11.81 -18.96 -1.10
N LYS A 144 -12.13 -18.48 -2.30
CA LYS A 144 -11.37 -18.77 -3.52
C LYS A 144 -10.42 -17.61 -3.85
N SER A 145 -9.28 -17.95 -4.41
CA SER A 145 -8.35 -16.96 -4.95
C SER A 145 -8.93 -16.34 -6.23
N ILE A 146 -8.86 -15.02 -6.34
CA ILE A 146 -9.32 -14.28 -7.52
C ILE A 146 -8.09 -13.90 -8.35
N ALA A 147 -8.08 -14.32 -9.61
CA ALA A 147 -7.09 -13.91 -10.58
C ALA A 147 -7.65 -12.80 -11.48
N PHE A 148 -6.84 -11.80 -11.76
CA PHE A 148 -7.19 -10.67 -12.64
C PHE A 148 -6.61 -10.82 -14.05
N THR A 149 -6.22 -12.01 -14.46
CA THR A 149 -5.66 -12.27 -15.79
C THR A 149 -6.78 -12.34 -16.84
N ASN A 150 -6.57 -11.68 -17.99
CA ASN A 150 -7.50 -11.69 -19.13
C ASN A 150 -8.92 -11.19 -18.78
N THR A 151 -9.04 -10.19 -17.95
CA THR A 151 -10.34 -9.74 -17.42
C THR A 151 -10.87 -8.48 -18.11
N GLY A 152 -10.17 -7.94 -19.13
CA GLY A 152 -10.59 -6.72 -19.84
C GLY A 152 -10.46 -5.41 -19.04
N ILE A 153 -9.76 -5.45 -17.90
CA ILE A 153 -9.49 -4.27 -17.04
C ILE A 153 -8.03 -3.82 -17.12
N ASP A 154 -7.38 -4.04 -18.27
CA ASP A 154 -5.96 -3.76 -18.46
C ASP A 154 -5.57 -2.33 -18.13
N GLY A 155 -6.43 -1.36 -18.43
CA GLY A 155 -6.21 0.04 -18.06
C GLY A 155 -6.15 0.27 -16.54
N LEU A 156 -7.00 -0.39 -15.77
CA LEU A 156 -6.98 -0.32 -14.31
C LEU A 156 -5.76 -1.06 -13.74
N MET A 157 -5.44 -2.22 -14.30
CA MET A 157 -4.25 -3.00 -13.94
C MET A 157 -2.95 -2.22 -14.21
N TRP A 158 -2.94 -1.40 -15.27
CA TRP A 158 -1.79 -0.58 -15.62
C TRP A 158 -1.53 0.52 -14.59
N ILE A 159 -2.56 1.11 -13.98
CA ILE A 159 -2.42 2.14 -12.92
C ILE A 159 -1.65 1.59 -11.72
N GLY A 160 -1.92 0.36 -11.30
CA GLY A 160 -1.22 -0.28 -10.17
C GLY A 160 0.08 -0.97 -10.56
N GLY A 161 0.16 -1.49 -11.76
CA GLY A 161 1.22 -2.38 -12.23
C GLY A 161 2.09 -1.86 -13.37
N GLY A 162 1.62 -0.85 -14.09
CA GLY A 162 2.32 -0.30 -15.26
C GLY A 162 3.56 0.50 -14.92
N SER A 163 4.40 0.68 -15.93
CA SER A 163 5.61 1.49 -15.85
C SER A 163 5.67 2.48 -17.02
N LEU A 164 6.19 3.66 -16.75
CA LEU A 164 6.46 4.69 -17.75
C LEU A 164 7.90 4.56 -18.24
N PHE A 165 8.14 4.93 -19.52
CA PHE A 165 9.47 4.94 -20.13
C PHE A 165 10.15 3.56 -20.18
N THR A 166 9.36 2.48 -20.28
CA THR A 166 9.90 1.14 -20.52
C THR A 166 10.57 1.11 -21.90
N THR A 167 11.83 0.67 -21.97
CA THR A 167 12.56 0.52 -23.22
C THR A 167 12.91 -0.93 -23.47
N TYR A 168 12.90 -1.33 -24.74
CA TYR A 168 13.18 -2.69 -25.18
C TYR A 168 14.46 -2.69 -26.03
N TYR A 169 15.13 -3.85 -26.14
CA TYR A 169 16.20 -4.03 -27.11
C TYR A 169 15.60 -4.11 -28.52
N GLU A 170 16.25 -3.49 -29.51
CA GLU A 170 15.80 -3.50 -30.88
C GLU A 170 15.51 -4.90 -31.39
N GLY A 171 14.35 -5.09 -32.01
CA GLY A 171 13.91 -6.37 -32.56
C GLY A 171 13.61 -7.47 -31.55
N THR A 172 13.52 -7.18 -30.25
CA THR A 172 13.24 -8.18 -29.22
C THR A 172 12.18 -7.70 -28.23
N THR A 173 11.52 -8.65 -27.58
CA THR A 173 10.61 -8.39 -26.42
C THR A 173 11.36 -8.28 -25.10
N LYS A 174 12.71 -8.37 -25.12
CA LYS A 174 13.52 -8.26 -23.90
C LYS A 174 13.58 -6.82 -23.43
N VAL A 175 13.27 -6.61 -22.16
CA VAL A 175 13.27 -5.29 -21.55
C VAL A 175 14.70 -4.84 -21.28
N LYS A 176 15.09 -3.69 -21.85
CA LYS A 176 16.38 -3.02 -21.62
C LYS A 176 16.32 -2.21 -20.32
N PHE A 177 15.25 -1.43 -20.16
CA PHE A 177 14.96 -0.69 -18.93
C PHE A 177 13.50 -0.89 -18.56
N PRO A 178 13.19 -1.34 -17.35
CA PRO A 178 11.84 -1.69 -16.92
C PRO A 178 10.91 -0.48 -16.71
N GLY A 179 11.41 0.74 -16.87
CA GLY A 179 10.64 1.95 -16.65
C GLY A 179 10.43 2.29 -15.18
N ILE A 180 9.90 3.46 -14.93
CA ILE A 180 9.52 3.94 -13.58
C ILE A 180 8.10 3.48 -13.29
N PRO A 181 7.81 2.81 -12.17
CA PRO A 181 6.46 2.38 -11.81
C PRO A 181 5.51 3.59 -11.71
N PHE A 182 4.36 3.51 -12.37
CA PHE A 182 3.35 4.58 -12.29
C PHE A 182 2.87 4.82 -10.86
N SER A 183 2.78 3.77 -10.06
CA SER A 183 2.45 3.84 -8.63
C SER A 183 3.39 4.74 -7.83
N PHE A 184 4.68 4.82 -8.21
CA PHE A 184 5.64 5.71 -7.55
C PHE A 184 5.34 7.18 -7.82
N ILE A 185 4.97 7.53 -9.05
CA ILE A 185 4.57 8.89 -9.41
C ILE A 185 3.28 9.27 -8.67
N LEU A 186 2.33 8.35 -8.61
CA LEU A 186 1.07 8.53 -7.88
C LEU A 186 1.31 8.80 -6.39
N VAL A 187 2.25 8.09 -5.75
CA VAL A 187 2.64 8.36 -4.35
C VAL A 187 3.13 9.79 -4.16
N ILE A 188 4.00 10.27 -5.04
CA ILE A 188 4.53 11.63 -4.94
C ILE A 188 3.38 12.65 -5.02
N ILE A 189 2.46 12.46 -5.97
CA ILE A 189 1.28 13.34 -6.12
C ILE A 189 0.42 13.30 -4.86
N VAL A 190 0.12 12.09 -4.34
CA VAL A 190 -0.69 11.92 -3.13
C VAL A 190 -0.01 12.57 -1.93
N PHE A 191 1.30 12.43 -1.77
CA PHE A 191 2.03 13.06 -0.66
C PHE A 191 2.02 14.58 -0.74
N ILE A 192 2.14 15.16 -1.93
CA ILE A 192 2.03 16.62 -2.12
C ILE A 192 0.62 17.09 -1.75
N ILE A 193 -0.41 16.41 -2.22
CA ILE A 193 -1.82 16.72 -1.88
C ILE A 193 -2.03 16.60 -0.37
N PHE A 194 -1.49 15.55 0.24
CA PHE A 194 -1.65 15.27 1.66
C PHE A 194 -0.92 16.29 2.54
N ASP A 195 0.29 16.71 2.14
CA ASP A 195 1.03 17.78 2.83
C ASP A 195 0.26 19.11 2.77
N ILE A 196 -0.28 19.46 1.59
CA ILE A 196 -1.12 20.65 1.43
C ILE A 196 -2.38 20.55 2.30
N PHE A 197 -3.03 19.39 2.30
CA PHE A 197 -4.22 19.13 3.11
C PHE A 197 -3.94 19.34 4.60
N LEU A 198 -2.90 18.68 5.13
CA LEU A 198 -2.56 18.75 6.55
C LEU A 198 -2.12 20.15 6.97
N ARG A 199 -1.38 20.87 6.15
CA ARG A 199 -0.84 22.20 6.52
C ARG A 199 -1.81 23.34 6.27
N LYS A 200 -2.65 23.26 5.22
CA LYS A 200 -3.45 24.41 4.76
C LYS A 200 -4.94 24.32 5.02
N THR A 201 -5.47 23.14 5.37
CA THR A 201 -6.91 23.03 5.69
C THR A 201 -7.20 23.16 7.19
N ALA A 202 -8.42 23.56 7.50
CA ALA A 202 -8.87 23.67 8.90
C ALA A 202 -8.86 22.29 9.60
N LEU A 203 -9.27 21.24 8.88
CA LEU A 203 -9.26 19.85 9.36
C LEU A 203 -7.85 19.30 9.63
N GLY A 204 -6.88 19.69 8.81
CA GLY A 204 -5.50 19.22 8.98
C GLY A 204 -4.74 19.93 10.10
N ARG A 205 -5.23 21.07 10.59
CA ARG A 205 -4.60 21.89 11.65
C ARG A 205 -5.23 21.70 13.03
N GLN A 206 -6.28 20.92 13.14
CA GLN A 206 -6.87 20.50 14.41
C GLN A 206 -6.17 19.24 14.95
#